data_7d741a267dd2ad539d4e7071ab5a1d0f
#
_entry.id   7d741a267dd2ad539d4e7071ab5a1d0f
#
_cell.length_a   1.000
_cell.length_b   1.000
_cell.length_c   1.000
_cell.angle_alpha   90.00
_cell.angle_beta   90.00
_cell.angle_gamma   90.00
#
_symmetry.space_group_name_H-M   'P 1'
#
loop_
_entity.id
_entity.type
_entity.pdbx_description
1 polymer ?
#
loop_
_entity_poly.entity_id
_entity_poly.type
_entity_poly.pdbx_seq_one_letter_code
_entity_poly.pdbx_strand_id
1 'polypeptide(L)'
;MASNKERHLYSLRPSRKRTTEAAIQWFFRLATYLVILAAGYIFANIAWNGSKAVFTTKAPYINTDFLTQKPQTLHVYEPKATVDEQKQISAEQIRLRREKMNLGSSDQAAAQAIKEELAALQARYDSLDVVRKAERRLYSDVEYRALEEKPDADQYAYSNYAYSGGGIGPAIVGTTLLVMGSIAIALSLGVLCAVYLSEYSRPGKVLQTVRLSILNLSGVPSIVFGLFGFGMFVLFFGWGVSMIAGWFTLAIMALPVIITASEESMRSIPKGFREGSLALGASKWTAIRTNVLPYALPGILTSSIMGIARVAGETAPIMFTAAFALRDQLPWEGLSKWTDFFFQGVMALPYHIYVVSAKIPQNEYTRNMQYGAAFVFLVIVGFFALSSIILRIRIRKKYRW
;
A
#
# COMPACT_ATOMS: atom_id res chain seq x y z
N MET A 1 -7.60 -64.82 -21.45
CA MET A 1 -7.19 -65.03 -20.05
C MET A 1 -5.76 -64.47 -19.82
N ALA A 2 -5.52 -63.18 -20.06
CA ALA A 2 -4.22 -62.54 -19.85
C ALA A 2 -4.41 -61.06 -19.38
N SER A 3 -5.25 -60.83 -18.37
CA SER A 3 -5.54 -59.45 -17.96
C SER A 3 -5.42 -59.17 -16.45
N ASN A 4 -5.05 -60.14 -15.64
CA ASN A 4 -5.10 -59.96 -14.19
C ASN A 4 -3.73 -60.09 -13.49
N LYS A 5 -2.62 -60.32 -14.21
CA LYS A 5 -1.28 -60.43 -13.62
C LYS A 5 -0.47 -59.12 -13.62
N GLU A 6 -0.83 -58.15 -14.44
CA GLU A 6 -0.07 -56.89 -14.53
C GLU A 6 -0.49 -55.80 -13.50
N ARG A 7 -1.67 -55.92 -12.86
CA ARG A 7 -2.12 -54.95 -11.86
C ARG A 7 -1.45 -55.10 -10.48
N HIS A 8 -0.75 -56.21 -10.21
CA HIS A 8 -0.08 -56.45 -8.91
C HIS A 8 1.36 -55.95 -8.82
N LEU A 9 1.96 -55.47 -9.90
CA LEU A 9 3.36 -55.04 -9.91
C LEU A 9 3.55 -53.59 -9.41
N TYR A 10 2.47 -52.80 -9.22
CA TYR A 10 2.55 -51.42 -8.78
C TYR A 10 1.95 -51.14 -7.41
N SER A 11 1.60 -52.13 -6.62
CA SER A 11 1.30 -51.98 -5.20
C SER A 11 2.60 -51.84 -4.40
N LEU A 12 3.31 -50.75 -4.60
CA LEU A 12 4.45 -50.39 -3.80
C LEU A 12 4.01 -50.18 -2.34
N ARG A 13 4.45 -51.07 -1.43
CA ARG A 13 4.36 -50.84 0.01
C ARG A 13 4.87 -49.44 0.31
N PRO A 14 4.22 -48.67 1.21
CA PRO A 14 4.68 -47.34 1.56
C PRO A 14 6.09 -47.40 2.13
N SER A 15 7.08 -47.11 1.31
CA SER A 15 8.46 -47.05 1.76
C SER A 15 8.62 -45.86 2.69
N ARG A 16 9.49 -45.97 3.70
CA ARG A 16 9.81 -44.87 4.66
C ARG A 16 10.15 -43.57 3.93
N LYS A 17 10.71 -43.61 2.71
CA LYS A 17 10.98 -42.47 1.82
C LYS A 17 9.69 -41.78 1.35
N ARG A 18 8.64 -42.53 1.04
CA ARG A 18 7.36 -41.97 0.54
C ARG A 18 6.57 -41.28 1.64
N THR A 19 6.68 -41.73 2.89
CA THR A 19 6.07 -41.06 4.06
C THR A 19 6.81 -39.78 4.41
N THR A 20 8.14 -39.74 4.31
CA THR A 20 8.92 -38.51 4.52
C THR A 20 8.67 -37.48 3.41
N GLU A 21 8.57 -37.88 2.16
CA GLU A 21 8.20 -37.01 1.03
C GLU A 21 6.78 -36.40 1.23
N ALA A 22 5.81 -37.24 1.63
CA ALA A 22 4.46 -36.79 1.92
C ALA A 22 4.43 -35.79 3.10
N ALA A 23 5.19 -36.07 4.16
CA ALA A 23 5.32 -35.14 5.30
C ALA A 23 5.92 -33.79 4.89
N ILE A 24 6.98 -33.80 4.08
CA ILE A 24 7.61 -32.59 3.54
C ILE A 24 6.64 -31.82 2.64
N GLN A 25 5.90 -32.50 1.77
CA GLN A 25 4.89 -31.87 0.93
C GLN A 25 3.77 -31.23 1.76
N TRP A 26 3.31 -31.90 2.83
CA TRP A 26 2.31 -31.35 3.74
C TRP A 26 2.83 -30.14 4.50
N PHE A 27 4.09 -30.15 4.92
CA PHE A 27 4.74 -29.01 5.57
C PHE A 27 4.76 -27.78 4.66
N PHE A 28 5.18 -27.93 3.40
CA PHE A 28 5.16 -26.80 2.44
C PHE A 28 3.75 -26.33 2.12
N ARG A 29 2.77 -27.24 1.99
CA ARG A 29 1.36 -26.87 1.80
C ARG A 29 0.84 -26.09 2.99
N LEU A 30 1.10 -26.54 4.21
CA LEU A 30 0.67 -25.87 5.43
C LEU A 30 1.28 -24.47 5.53
N ALA A 31 2.59 -24.31 5.27
CA ALA A 31 3.25 -23.02 5.24
C ALA A 31 2.62 -22.08 4.20
N THR A 32 2.32 -22.59 3.00
CA THR A 32 1.65 -21.82 1.95
C THR A 32 0.25 -21.38 2.37
N TYR A 33 -0.56 -22.29 2.92
CA TYR A 33 -1.91 -21.94 3.39
C TYR A 33 -1.88 -20.95 4.55
N LEU A 34 -0.92 -21.08 5.46
CA LEU A 34 -0.77 -20.13 6.58
C LEU A 34 -0.49 -18.71 6.07
N VAL A 35 0.39 -18.56 5.08
CA VAL A 35 0.68 -17.24 4.46
C VAL A 35 -0.57 -16.69 3.76
N ILE A 36 -1.28 -17.54 3.00
CA ILE A 36 -2.51 -17.13 2.30
C ILE A 36 -3.60 -16.71 3.30
N LEU A 37 -3.78 -17.46 4.39
CA LEU A 37 -4.75 -17.15 5.44
C LEU A 37 -4.40 -15.87 6.17
N ALA A 38 -3.13 -15.67 6.52
CA ALA A 38 -2.66 -14.45 7.16
C ALA A 38 -2.87 -13.22 6.27
N ALA A 39 -2.48 -13.30 4.99
CA ALA A 39 -2.73 -12.24 4.03
C ALA A 39 -4.24 -11.99 3.84
N GLY A 40 -5.01 -13.05 3.64
CA GLY A 40 -6.48 -12.96 3.51
C GLY A 40 -7.14 -12.31 4.72
N TYR A 41 -6.71 -12.65 5.93
CA TYR A 41 -7.20 -12.01 7.16
C TYR A 41 -6.90 -10.51 7.20
N ILE A 42 -5.67 -10.11 6.86
CA ILE A 42 -5.27 -8.70 6.83
C ILE A 42 -6.13 -7.92 5.83
N PHE A 43 -6.27 -8.43 4.60
CA PHE A 43 -7.09 -7.78 3.57
C PHE A 43 -8.57 -7.71 3.97
N ALA A 44 -9.12 -8.80 4.52
CA ALA A 44 -10.50 -8.84 5.00
C ALA A 44 -10.73 -7.85 6.16
N ASN A 45 -9.79 -7.75 7.10
CA ASN A 45 -9.86 -6.81 8.21
C ASN A 45 -9.82 -5.34 7.74
N ILE A 46 -8.91 -5.03 6.80
CA ILE A 46 -8.85 -3.68 6.20
C ILE A 46 -10.14 -3.38 5.44
N ALA A 47 -10.63 -4.32 4.64
CA ALA A 47 -11.87 -4.14 3.88
C ALA A 47 -13.09 -3.96 4.80
N TRP A 48 -13.21 -4.78 5.84
CA TRP A 48 -14.33 -4.71 6.79
C TRP A 48 -14.37 -3.41 7.59
N ASN A 49 -13.23 -3.00 8.15
CA ASN A 49 -13.17 -1.79 8.97
C ASN A 49 -13.07 -0.53 8.12
N GLY A 50 -12.35 -0.58 6.99
CA GLY A 50 -12.16 0.58 6.13
C GLY A 50 -13.37 0.91 5.28
N SER A 51 -14.16 -0.09 4.87
CA SER A 51 -15.41 0.15 4.14
C SER A 51 -16.40 1.01 4.92
N LYS A 52 -16.41 0.91 6.25
CA LYS A 52 -17.29 1.72 7.13
C LYS A 52 -16.96 3.22 7.10
N ALA A 53 -15.73 3.60 6.78
CA ALA A 53 -15.35 5.00 6.62
C ALA A 53 -15.80 5.56 5.27
N VAL A 54 -15.86 4.69 4.23
CA VAL A 54 -16.19 5.08 2.86
C VAL A 54 -17.69 4.94 2.57
N PHE A 55 -18.32 3.87 3.09
CA PHE A 55 -19.74 3.61 2.86
C PHE A 55 -20.55 3.96 4.10
N THR A 56 -21.60 4.74 3.89
CA THR A 56 -22.55 5.14 4.95
C THR A 56 -23.86 4.41 4.78
N THR A 57 -24.59 4.22 5.90
CA THR A 57 -25.92 3.57 5.90
C THR A 57 -27.03 4.52 5.46
N LYS A 58 -26.78 5.83 5.42
CA LYS A 58 -27.72 6.88 5.00
C LYS A 58 -27.27 7.47 3.65
N ALA A 59 -28.18 7.97 2.87
CA ALA A 59 -27.87 8.69 1.62
C ALA A 59 -27.13 10.02 1.93
N PRO A 60 -26.06 10.35 1.18
CA PRO A 60 -25.42 9.57 0.13
C PRO A 60 -24.70 8.35 0.70
N TYR A 61 -24.89 7.16 0.09
CA TYR A 61 -24.30 5.90 0.57
C TYR A 61 -22.76 5.86 0.51
N ILE A 62 -22.15 6.85 -0.11
CA ILE A 62 -20.70 7.05 -0.18
C ILE A 62 -20.36 8.32 0.59
N ASN A 63 -19.40 8.24 1.49
CA ASN A 63 -18.87 9.38 2.22
C ASN A 63 -17.98 10.23 1.31
N THR A 64 -18.60 11.16 0.57
CA THR A 64 -17.90 12.05 -0.35
C THR A 64 -16.92 12.95 0.39
N ASP A 65 -17.26 13.39 1.60
CA ASP A 65 -16.40 14.26 2.41
C ASP A 65 -15.11 13.59 2.76
N PHE A 66 -15.16 12.31 3.15
CA PHE A 66 -13.96 11.51 3.42
C PHE A 66 -13.07 11.36 2.18
N LEU A 67 -13.65 11.25 0.97
CA LEU A 67 -12.90 11.05 -0.26
C LEU A 67 -12.35 12.34 -0.88
N THR A 68 -12.99 13.49 -0.63
CA THR A 68 -12.67 14.74 -1.33
C THR A 68 -12.03 15.79 -0.43
N GLN A 69 -12.40 15.83 0.86
CA GLN A 69 -11.86 16.82 1.78
C GLN A 69 -10.39 16.52 2.14
N LYS A 70 -9.71 17.55 2.62
CA LYS A 70 -8.36 17.43 3.17
C LYS A 70 -8.43 16.88 4.61
N PRO A 71 -7.35 16.23 5.10
CA PRO A 71 -7.25 15.86 6.51
C PRO A 71 -7.32 17.10 7.41
N GLN A 72 -8.10 16.99 8.46
CA GLN A 72 -8.32 18.09 9.41
C GLN A 72 -8.05 17.61 10.84
N THR A 73 -7.81 18.57 11.73
CA THR A 73 -7.84 18.31 13.17
C THR A 73 -9.29 18.19 13.61
N LEU A 74 -9.60 17.14 14.36
CA LEU A 74 -10.90 16.97 14.99
C LEU A 74 -10.86 17.57 16.38
N HIS A 75 -11.75 18.52 16.63
CA HIS A 75 -11.94 19.15 17.94
C HIS A 75 -13.10 18.46 18.64
N VAL A 76 -12.80 17.86 19.79
CA VAL A 76 -13.74 17.02 20.53
C VAL A 76 -14.00 17.65 21.89
N TYR A 77 -15.28 17.87 22.19
CA TYR A 77 -15.77 18.29 23.49
C TYR A 77 -16.58 17.15 24.11
N GLU A 78 -16.14 16.64 25.25
CA GLU A 78 -16.76 15.55 25.96
C GLU A 78 -17.20 16.01 27.36
N PRO A 79 -18.33 15.51 27.93
CA PRO A 79 -18.74 15.88 29.27
C PRO A 79 -17.64 15.62 30.29
N LYS A 80 -17.19 16.67 30.99
CA LYS A 80 -16.04 16.62 31.89
C LYS A 80 -16.25 15.62 33.04
N ALA A 81 -17.46 15.61 33.61
CA ALA A 81 -17.79 14.68 34.68
C ALA A 81 -17.63 13.20 34.27
N THR A 82 -18.10 12.85 33.06
CA THR A 82 -17.99 11.50 32.51
C THR A 82 -16.53 11.12 32.21
N VAL A 83 -15.76 12.05 31.66
CA VAL A 83 -14.32 11.84 31.35
C VAL A 83 -13.53 11.65 32.63
N ASP A 84 -13.77 12.45 33.66
CA ASP A 84 -13.04 12.38 34.93
C ASP A 84 -13.39 11.09 35.70
N GLU A 85 -14.66 10.66 35.69
CA GLU A 85 -15.05 9.38 36.26
C GLU A 85 -14.41 8.18 35.51
N GLN A 86 -14.36 8.22 34.17
CA GLN A 86 -13.66 7.20 33.38
C GLN A 86 -12.15 7.13 33.67
N LYS A 87 -11.51 8.28 33.90
CA LYS A 87 -10.10 8.31 34.31
C LYS A 87 -9.88 7.66 35.67
N GLN A 88 -10.78 7.92 36.64
CA GLN A 88 -10.71 7.31 37.95
C GLN A 88 -10.89 5.79 37.88
N ILE A 89 -11.89 5.31 37.13
CA ILE A 89 -12.10 3.87 36.90
C ILE A 89 -10.89 3.23 36.25
N SER A 90 -10.31 3.90 35.25
CA SER A 90 -9.11 3.38 34.56
C SER A 90 -7.90 3.30 35.51
N ALA A 91 -7.70 4.27 36.38
CA ALA A 91 -6.65 4.25 37.38
C ALA A 91 -6.84 3.09 38.37
N GLU A 92 -8.07 2.86 38.83
CA GLU A 92 -8.40 1.76 39.73
C GLU A 92 -8.23 0.39 39.08
N GLN A 93 -8.64 0.24 37.81
CA GLN A 93 -8.39 -0.98 37.04
C GLN A 93 -6.88 -1.27 36.89
N ILE A 94 -6.04 -0.25 36.66
CA ILE A 94 -4.59 -0.42 36.60
C ILE A 94 -4.04 -0.87 37.97
N ARG A 95 -4.53 -0.30 39.06
CA ARG A 95 -4.13 -0.67 40.43
C ARG A 95 -4.48 -2.13 40.70
N LEU A 96 -5.71 -2.53 40.46
CA LEU A 96 -6.20 -3.91 40.69
C LEU A 96 -5.49 -4.94 39.79
N ARG A 97 -5.15 -4.58 38.54
CA ARG A 97 -4.35 -5.45 37.68
C ARG A 97 -2.91 -5.65 38.20
N ARG A 98 -2.28 -4.61 38.76
CA ARG A 98 -0.98 -4.73 39.41
C ARG A 98 -1.06 -5.58 40.67
N GLU A 99 -2.07 -5.38 41.50
CA GLU A 99 -2.32 -6.18 42.71
C GLU A 99 -2.50 -7.65 42.35
N LYS A 100 -3.32 -7.96 41.33
CA LYS A 100 -3.48 -9.32 40.80
C LYS A 100 -2.17 -9.94 40.32
N MET A 101 -1.28 -9.18 39.70
CA MET A 101 0.03 -9.68 39.27
C MET A 101 0.98 -9.99 40.43
N ASN A 102 0.81 -9.31 41.56
CA ASN A 102 1.62 -9.49 42.75
C ASN A 102 1.10 -10.60 43.69
N LEU A 103 -0.13 -11.09 43.46
CA LEU A 103 -0.70 -12.24 44.17
C LEU A 103 0.03 -13.52 43.78
N GLY A 104 0.53 -14.25 44.78
CA GLY A 104 1.13 -15.57 44.55
C GLY A 104 0.12 -16.61 44.11
N SER A 105 0.57 -17.72 43.55
CA SER A 105 -0.26 -18.82 43.05
C SER A 105 -1.16 -19.50 44.10
N SER A 106 -1.01 -19.16 45.38
CA SER A 106 -1.78 -19.70 46.49
C SER A 106 -3.10 -18.96 46.81
N ASP A 107 -3.26 -17.72 46.34
CA ASP A 107 -4.40 -16.86 46.68
C ASP A 107 -5.49 -16.82 45.57
N GLN A 108 -6.00 -17.98 45.19
CA GLN A 108 -7.04 -18.08 44.14
C GLN A 108 -8.33 -17.32 44.50
N ALA A 109 -8.72 -17.27 45.78
CA ALA A 109 -9.92 -16.55 46.21
C ALA A 109 -9.77 -15.02 46.01
N ALA A 110 -8.64 -14.45 46.39
CA ALA A 110 -8.34 -13.04 46.18
C ALA A 110 -8.24 -12.69 44.71
N ALA A 111 -7.63 -13.56 43.89
CA ALA A 111 -7.54 -13.38 42.43
C ALA A 111 -8.91 -13.41 41.74
N GLN A 112 -9.86 -14.22 42.26
CA GLN A 112 -11.23 -14.28 41.77
C GLN A 112 -12.04 -13.03 42.17
N ALA A 113 -11.90 -12.54 43.39
CA ALA A 113 -12.53 -11.29 43.84
C ALA A 113 -12.09 -10.09 43.02
N ILE A 114 -10.79 -9.94 42.77
CA ILE A 114 -10.26 -8.88 41.90
C ILE A 114 -10.78 -9.01 40.47
N LYS A 115 -10.97 -10.23 39.97
CA LYS A 115 -11.52 -10.44 38.61
C LYS A 115 -12.98 -9.98 38.53
N GLU A 116 -13.80 -10.22 39.54
CA GLU A 116 -15.18 -9.76 39.61
C GLU A 116 -15.28 -8.26 39.74
N GLU A 117 -14.43 -7.63 40.56
CA GLU A 117 -14.35 -6.19 40.70
C GLU A 117 -13.89 -5.51 39.38
N LEU A 118 -12.89 -6.05 38.68
CA LEU A 118 -12.49 -5.60 37.38
C LEU A 118 -13.61 -5.69 36.34
N ALA A 119 -14.43 -6.74 36.38
CA ALA A 119 -15.60 -6.90 35.52
C ALA A 119 -16.68 -5.85 35.80
N ALA A 120 -16.96 -5.56 37.06
CA ALA A 120 -17.92 -4.54 37.49
C ALA A 120 -17.44 -3.12 37.05
N LEU A 121 -16.19 -2.81 37.28
CA LEU A 121 -15.57 -1.54 36.82
C LEU A 121 -15.59 -1.42 35.30
N GLN A 122 -15.36 -2.51 34.56
CA GLN A 122 -15.45 -2.51 33.11
C GLN A 122 -16.87 -2.25 32.62
N ALA A 123 -17.88 -2.88 33.20
CA ALA A 123 -19.28 -2.64 32.87
C ALA A 123 -19.70 -1.18 33.13
N ARG A 124 -19.23 -0.57 34.24
CA ARG A 124 -19.46 0.83 34.53
C ARG A 124 -18.75 1.75 33.52
N TYR A 125 -17.50 1.45 33.18
CA TYR A 125 -16.75 2.17 32.16
C TYR A 125 -17.49 2.16 30.82
N ASP A 126 -17.99 1.01 30.40
CA ASP A 126 -18.71 0.82 29.14
C ASP A 126 -20.04 1.61 29.13
N SER A 127 -20.76 1.64 30.25
CA SER A 127 -21.98 2.47 30.36
C SER A 127 -21.69 3.95 30.26
N LEU A 128 -20.64 4.43 30.90
CA LEU A 128 -20.18 5.83 30.80
C LEU A 128 -19.69 6.15 29.39
N ASP A 129 -19.08 5.21 28.69
CA ASP A 129 -18.63 5.40 27.29
C ASP A 129 -19.81 5.60 26.34
N VAL A 130 -20.94 4.94 26.56
CA VAL A 130 -22.18 5.17 25.82
C VAL A 130 -22.71 6.60 26.03
N VAL A 131 -22.77 7.08 27.29
CA VAL A 131 -23.20 8.44 27.62
C VAL A 131 -22.23 9.47 27.03
N ARG A 132 -20.92 9.26 27.20
CA ARG A 132 -19.88 10.12 26.62
C ARG A 132 -20.06 10.29 25.12
N LYS A 133 -20.27 9.17 24.40
CA LYS A 133 -20.48 9.17 22.94
C LYS A 133 -21.77 9.85 22.50
N ALA A 134 -22.82 9.77 23.32
CA ALA A 134 -24.10 10.40 23.01
C ALA A 134 -24.05 11.93 23.16
N GLU A 135 -23.32 12.43 24.15
CA GLU A 135 -23.28 13.86 24.51
C GLU A 135 -22.05 14.59 23.94
N ARG A 136 -21.09 13.88 23.32
CA ARG A 136 -19.91 14.48 22.71
C ARG A 136 -20.28 15.40 21.55
N ARG A 137 -19.54 16.48 21.43
CA ARG A 137 -19.63 17.42 20.31
C ARG A 137 -18.33 17.34 19.49
N LEU A 138 -18.47 17.13 18.21
CA LEU A 138 -17.37 16.99 17.26
C LEU A 138 -17.41 18.14 16.29
N TYR A 139 -16.27 18.83 16.13
CA TYR A 139 -16.12 19.92 15.18
C TYR A 139 -14.90 19.67 14.31
N SER A 140 -15.05 19.83 13.01
CA SER A 140 -13.93 19.95 12.09
C SER A 140 -13.19 21.28 12.33
N ASP A 141 -11.97 21.40 11.80
CA ASP A 141 -11.17 22.62 11.95
C ASP A 141 -11.89 23.87 11.40
N VAL A 142 -12.66 23.70 10.33
CA VAL A 142 -13.46 24.76 9.71
C VAL A 142 -14.63 25.15 10.60
N GLU A 143 -15.39 24.19 11.09
CA GLU A 143 -16.52 24.42 12.00
C GLU A 143 -16.06 25.02 13.33
N TYR A 144 -14.93 24.54 13.87
CA TYR A 144 -14.35 25.05 15.11
C TYR A 144 -13.95 26.53 15.02
N ARG A 145 -13.41 26.97 13.87
CA ARG A 145 -13.07 28.37 13.63
C ARG A 145 -14.29 29.25 13.39
N ALA A 146 -15.39 28.65 12.92
CA ALA A 146 -16.65 29.36 12.68
C ALA A 146 -17.54 29.45 13.92
N LEU A 147 -17.18 28.81 15.05
CA LEU A 147 -17.94 28.92 16.29
C LEU A 147 -17.82 30.33 16.85
N GLU A 148 -18.94 31.00 17.00
CA GLU A 148 -19.03 32.31 17.68
C GLU A 148 -18.75 32.17 19.18
N GLU A 149 -19.21 31.07 19.79
CA GLU A 149 -19.03 30.76 21.20
C GLU A 149 -18.55 29.31 21.38
N LYS A 150 -17.46 29.13 22.10
CA LYS A 150 -16.91 27.78 22.38
C LYS A 150 -17.66 27.14 23.53
N PRO A 151 -17.86 25.80 23.53
CA PRO A 151 -18.44 25.10 24.65
C PRO A 151 -17.70 25.38 25.96
N ASP A 152 -18.48 25.55 27.05
CA ASP A 152 -17.98 25.91 28.36
C ASP A 152 -16.92 24.90 28.86
N ALA A 153 -15.76 25.41 29.24
CA ALA A 153 -14.64 24.63 29.75
C ALA A 153 -14.91 23.99 31.14
N ASP A 154 -15.89 24.49 31.86
CA ASP A 154 -16.29 23.91 33.14
C ASP A 154 -17.17 22.67 32.97
N GLN A 155 -17.96 22.62 31.88
CA GLN A 155 -18.85 21.48 31.57
C GLN A 155 -18.21 20.45 30.65
N TYR A 156 -17.31 20.89 29.74
CA TYR A 156 -16.73 20.02 28.72
C TYR A 156 -15.21 19.96 28.82
N ALA A 157 -14.68 18.74 28.77
CA ALA A 157 -13.27 18.47 28.54
C ALA A 157 -12.96 18.61 27.04
N TYR A 158 -12.01 19.46 26.70
CA TYR A 158 -11.58 19.67 25.31
C TYR A 158 -10.36 18.81 24.97
N SER A 159 -10.42 18.15 23.83
CA SER A 159 -9.31 17.42 23.25
C SER A 159 -9.22 17.68 21.74
N ASN A 160 -8.02 17.74 21.20
CA ASN A 160 -7.82 17.85 19.75
C ASN A 160 -7.06 16.62 19.23
N TYR A 161 -7.51 16.12 18.09
CA TYR A 161 -6.94 14.94 17.44
C TYR A 161 -6.55 15.30 16.01
N ALA A 162 -5.25 15.51 15.81
CA ALA A 162 -4.72 15.79 14.48
C ALA A 162 -5.00 14.62 13.52
N TYR A 163 -5.28 14.90 12.26
CA TYR A 163 -5.57 13.91 11.20
C TYR A 163 -6.76 12.97 11.48
N SER A 164 -7.63 13.32 12.40
CA SER A 164 -8.76 12.45 12.79
C SER A 164 -10.10 12.92 12.21
N GLY A 165 -10.12 14.08 11.57
CA GLY A 165 -11.28 14.67 10.88
C GLY A 165 -11.00 14.92 9.40
N GLY A 166 -12.05 15.39 8.70
CA GLY A 166 -11.99 15.66 7.26
C GLY A 166 -11.88 14.40 6.41
N GLY A 167 -11.03 14.46 5.39
CA GLY A 167 -10.89 13.38 4.43
C GLY A 167 -9.45 13.12 3.96
N ILE A 168 -9.33 12.37 2.88
CA ILE A 168 -8.05 11.94 2.32
C ILE A 168 -7.88 12.34 0.83
N GLY A 169 -8.72 13.26 0.33
CA GLY A 169 -8.76 13.67 -1.08
C GLY A 169 -7.41 14.03 -1.67
N PRO A 170 -6.63 14.96 -1.08
CA PRO A 170 -5.31 15.33 -1.59
C PRO A 170 -4.33 14.14 -1.64
N ALA A 171 -4.43 13.20 -0.70
CA ALA A 171 -3.58 12.01 -0.68
C ALA A 171 -3.96 11.02 -1.79
N ILE A 172 -5.25 10.89 -2.14
CA ILE A 172 -5.73 10.11 -3.29
C ILE A 172 -5.17 10.67 -4.59
N VAL A 173 -5.32 11.97 -4.79
CA VAL A 173 -4.84 12.67 -5.98
C VAL A 173 -3.32 12.54 -6.11
N GLY A 174 -2.58 12.84 -5.05
CA GLY A 174 -1.13 12.77 -5.07
C GLY A 174 -0.60 11.37 -5.31
N THR A 175 -1.18 10.34 -4.70
CA THR A 175 -0.81 8.93 -4.98
C THR A 175 -1.04 8.57 -6.43
N THR A 176 -2.20 8.93 -6.98
CA THR A 176 -2.54 8.66 -8.38
C THR A 176 -1.55 9.31 -9.33
N LEU A 177 -1.23 10.59 -9.12
CA LEU A 177 -0.27 11.33 -9.94
C LEU A 177 1.15 10.76 -9.81
N LEU A 178 1.59 10.43 -8.59
CA LEU A 178 2.91 9.83 -8.36
C LEU A 178 3.05 8.48 -9.08
N VAL A 179 2.06 7.60 -8.96
CA VAL A 179 2.08 6.29 -9.62
C VAL A 179 2.06 6.44 -11.13
N MET A 180 1.16 7.25 -11.69
CA MET A 180 1.05 7.43 -13.13
C MET A 180 2.33 8.01 -13.75
N GLY A 181 2.88 9.08 -13.17
CA GLY A 181 4.08 9.72 -13.69
C GLY A 181 5.31 8.82 -13.58
N SER A 182 5.50 8.18 -12.43
CA SER A 182 6.62 7.26 -12.22
C SER A 182 6.60 6.07 -13.18
N ILE A 183 5.44 5.45 -13.36
CA ILE A 183 5.29 4.31 -14.26
C ILE A 183 5.43 4.72 -15.73
N ALA A 184 4.92 5.88 -16.13
CA ALA A 184 5.10 6.39 -17.48
C ALA A 184 6.60 6.56 -17.81
N ILE A 185 7.38 7.16 -16.90
CA ILE A 185 8.83 7.31 -17.06
C ILE A 185 9.51 5.94 -17.04
N ALA A 186 9.22 5.10 -16.07
CA ALA A 186 9.85 3.79 -15.90
C ALA A 186 9.58 2.85 -17.08
N LEU A 187 8.36 2.83 -17.63
CA LEU A 187 8.02 2.05 -18.81
C LEU A 187 8.73 2.57 -20.05
N SER A 188 8.73 3.88 -20.27
CA SER A 188 9.37 4.47 -21.44
C SER A 188 10.87 4.15 -21.46
N LEU A 189 11.57 4.46 -20.38
CA LEU A 189 13.01 4.21 -20.26
C LEU A 189 13.33 2.71 -20.18
N GLY A 190 12.54 1.94 -19.44
CA GLY A 190 12.74 0.51 -19.23
C GLY A 190 12.58 -0.29 -20.51
N VAL A 191 11.54 0.00 -21.31
CA VAL A 191 11.31 -0.68 -22.60
C VAL A 191 12.40 -0.30 -23.61
N LEU A 192 12.81 0.96 -23.70
CA LEU A 192 13.91 1.38 -24.56
C LEU A 192 15.21 0.67 -24.19
N CYS A 193 15.53 0.59 -22.89
CA CYS A 193 16.68 -0.16 -22.41
C CYS A 193 16.57 -1.65 -22.74
N ALA A 194 15.41 -2.27 -22.53
CA ALA A 194 15.18 -3.67 -22.85
C ALA A 194 15.31 -3.98 -24.35
N VAL A 195 14.81 -3.08 -25.22
CA VAL A 195 15.01 -3.18 -26.69
C VAL A 195 16.51 -3.15 -27.01
N TYR A 196 17.26 -2.23 -26.43
CA TYR A 196 18.70 -2.16 -26.64
C TYR A 196 19.42 -3.45 -26.20
N LEU A 197 19.13 -3.94 -24.99
CA LEU A 197 19.77 -5.13 -24.42
C LEU A 197 19.37 -6.42 -25.15
N SER A 198 18.15 -6.51 -25.66
CA SER A 198 17.65 -7.70 -26.37
C SER A 198 18.09 -7.73 -27.83
N GLU A 199 18.00 -6.61 -28.54
CA GLU A 199 18.07 -6.57 -29.99
C GLU A 199 19.37 -5.97 -30.54
N TYR A 200 19.97 -4.99 -29.86
CA TYR A 200 21.13 -4.27 -30.38
C TYR A 200 22.46 -4.68 -29.75
N SER A 201 22.44 -5.11 -28.49
CA SER A 201 23.67 -5.44 -27.78
C SER A 201 24.32 -6.74 -28.31
N ARG A 202 25.64 -6.76 -28.38
CA ARG A 202 26.41 -7.94 -28.73
C ARG A 202 26.63 -8.83 -27.51
N PRO A 203 26.53 -10.18 -27.64
CA PRO A 203 26.86 -11.08 -26.54
C PRO A 203 28.32 -10.89 -26.10
N GLY A 204 28.54 -10.72 -24.79
CA GLY A 204 29.88 -10.50 -24.24
C GLY A 204 29.86 -10.16 -22.75
N LYS A 205 31.05 -10.03 -22.17
CA LYS A 205 31.25 -9.73 -20.74
C LYS A 205 30.58 -8.39 -20.34
N VAL A 206 30.66 -7.37 -21.19
CA VAL A 206 30.05 -6.05 -20.92
C VAL A 206 28.53 -6.19 -20.75
N LEU A 207 27.86 -6.88 -21.68
CA LEU A 207 26.42 -7.11 -21.58
C LEU A 207 26.04 -7.88 -20.32
N GLN A 208 26.83 -8.90 -19.95
CA GLN A 208 26.62 -9.66 -18.73
C GLN A 208 26.77 -8.78 -17.48
N THR A 209 27.80 -7.93 -17.43
CA THR A 209 28.02 -7.00 -16.33
C THR A 209 26.85 -6.01 -16.21
N VAL A 210 26.37 -5.42 -17.31
CA VAL A 210 25.21 -4.52 -17.30
C VAL A 210 23.96 -5.22 -16.73
N ARG A 211 23.68 -6.46 -17.18
CA ARG A 211 22.56 -7.24 -16.64
C ARG A 211 22.68 -7.54 -15.15
N LEU A 212 23.88 -7.94 -14.72
CA LEU A 212 24.16 -8.17 -13.31
C LEU A 212 24.00 -6.88 -12.49
N SER A 213 24.42 -5.73 -13.01
CA SER A 213 24.22 -4.45 -12.35
C SER A 213 22.74 -4.09 -12.20
N ILE A 214 21.94 -4.33 -13.25
CA ILE A 214 20.47 -4.12 -13.19
C ILE A 214 19.82 -5.07 -12.15
N LEU A 215 20.23 -6.34 -12.12
CA LEU A 215 19.73 -7.29 -11.13
C LEU A 215 20.13 -6.90 -9.70
N ASN A 216 21.38 -6.50 -9.49
CA ASN A 216 21.86 -6.04 -8.18
C ASN A 216 21.11 -4.80 -7.69
N LEU A 217 20.76 -3.88 -8.61
CA LEU A 217 19.98 -2.70 -8.28
C LEU A 217 18.58 -3.06 -7.75
N SER A 218 17.99 -4.17 -8.21
CA SER A 218 16.70 -4.63 -7.69
C SER A 218 16.73 -5.09 -6.22
N GLY A 219 17.91 -5.44 -5.71
CA GLY A 219 18.14 -5.84 -4.32
C GLY A 219 18.43 -4.69 -3.36
N VAL A 220 18.57 -3.46 -3.85
CA VAL A 220 18.85 -2.28 -3.01
C VAL A 220 17.61 -1.93 -2.18
N PRO A 221 17.75 -1.66 -0.85
CA PRO A 221 16.66 -1.21 0.00
C PRO A 221 16.02 0.08 -0.52
N SER A 222 14.69 0.19 -0.46
CA SER A 222 13.96 1.35 -1.01
C SER A 222 14.34 2.68 -0.38
N ILE A 223 14.72 2.68 0.90
CA ILE A 223 15.18 3.89 1.59
C ILE A 223 16.46 4.47 0.95
N VAL A 224 17.34 3.63 0.43
CA VAL A 224 18.56 4.07 -0.27
C VAL A 224 18.22 4.81 -1.55
N PHE A 225 17.21 4.33 -2.30
CA PHE A 225 16.67 5.07 -3.45
C PHE A 225 16.10 6.43 -3.04
N GLY A 226 15.43 6.50 -1.89
CA GLY A 226 14.92 7.76 -1.34
C GLY A 226 16.03 8.76 -1.04
N LEU A 227 17.09 8.32 -0.37
CA LEU A 227 18.26 9.15 -0.06
C LEU A 227 19.02 9.56 -1.33
N PHE A 228 19.18 8.64 -2.27
CA PHE A 228 19.79 8.95 -3.58
C PHE A 228 18.95 9.98 -4.34
N GLY A 229 17.63 9.77 -4.41
CA GLY A 229 16.71 10.70 -5.07
C GLY A 229 16.70 12.08 -4.40
N PHE A 230 16.76 12.13 -3.08
CA PHE A 230 16.91 13.37 -2.33
C PHE A 230 18.21 14.09 -2.69
N GLY A 231 19.35 13.41 -2.63
CA GLY A 231 20.64 13.99 -2.97
C GLY A 231 20.72 14.46 -4.42
N MET A 232 20.23 13.65 -5.36
CA MET A 232 20.33 13.91 -6.78
C MET A 232 19.26 14.90 -7.28
N PHE A 233 17.97 14.61 -7.05
CA PHE A 233 16.90 15.39 -7.65
C PHE A 233 16.51 16.61 -6.82
N VAL A 234 16.43 16.45 -5.49
CA VAL A 234 16.00 17.54 -4.61
C VAL A 234 17.12 18.55 -4.41
N LEU A 235 18.36 18.08 -4.10
CA LEU A 235 19.47 18.96 -3.78
C LEU A 235 20.30 19.33 -5.02
N PHE A 236 20.83 18.34 -5.75
CA PHE A 236 21.79 18.63 -6.85
C PHE A 236 21.10 19.29 -8.04
N PHE A 237 19.95 18.79 -8.52
CA PHE A 237 19.18 19.45 -9.58
C PHE A 237 18.36 20.65 -9.08
N GLY A 238 18.24 20.83 -7.77
CA GLY A 238 17.50 21.96 -7.19
C GLY A 238 15.98 21.90 -7.41
N TRP A 239 15.42 20.70 -7.68
CA TRP A 239 13.99 20.58 -7.93
C TRP A 239 13.13 20.71 -6.65
N GLY A 240 13.76 20.71 -5.47
CA GLY A 240 13.06 20.70 -4.21
C GLY A 240 12.28 19.39 -3.98
N VAL A 241 11.56 19.32 -2.85
CA VAL A 241 10.60 18.24 -2.59
C VAL A 241 9.41 18.44 -3.52
N SER A 242 9.32 17.62 -4.56
CA SER A 242 8.42 17.85 -5.68
C SER A 242 7.95 16.56 -6.34
N MET A 243 6.85 16.66 -7.06
CA MET A 243 6.26 15.53 -7.78
C MET A 243 7.24 14.96 -8.82
N ILE A 244 7.97 15.82 -9.54
CA ILE A 244 8.96 15.38 -10.53
C ILE A 244 10.14 14.64 -9.89
N ALA A 245 10.64 15.11 -8.74
CA ALA A 245 11.70 14.42 -8.00
C ALA A 245 11.23 13.02 -7.53
N GLY A 246 9.96 12.92 -7.06
CA GLY A 246 9.33 11.66 -6.72
C GLY A 246 9.17 10.73 -7.91
N TRP A 247 8.72 11.23 -9.06
CA TRP A 247 8.57 10.44 -10.29
C TRP A 247 9.87 9.78 -10.72
N PHE A 248 10.96 10.55 -10.79
CA PHE A 248 12.24 10.02 -11.19
C PHE A 248 12.83 9.05 -10.17
N THR A 249 12.69 9.34 -8.88
CA THR A 249 13.14 8.43 -7.80
C THR A 249 12.42 7.09 -7.85
N LEU A 250 11.10 7.10 -7.93
CA LEU A 250 10.29 5.90 -8.02
C LEU A 250 10.49 5.16 -9.35
N ALA A 251 10.69 5.90 -10.45
CA ALA A 251 10.98 5.31 -11.75
C ALA A 251 12.30 4.53 -11.74
N ILE A 252 13.40 5.12 -11.21
CA ILE A 252 14.69 4.44 -11.10
C ILE A 252 14.58 3.17 -10.27
N MET A 253 13.81 3.19 -9.20
CA MET A 253 13.56 2.01 -8.36
C MET A 253 12.78 0.91 -9.11
N ALA A 254 11.84 1.29 -9.99
CA ALA A 254 11.04 0.34 -10.77
C ALA A 254 11.76 -0.18 -12.03
N LEU A 255 12.74 0.57 -12.57
CA LEU A 255 13.44 0.25 -13.80
C LEU A 255 14.01 -1.17 -13.87
N PRO A 256 14.68 -1.73 -12.84
CA PRO A 256 15.25 -3.07 -12.92
C PRO A 256 14.21 -4.14 -13.24
N VAL A 257 13.07 -4.08 -12.58
CA VAL A 257 11.96 -5.05 -12.78
C VAL A 257 11.38 -4.90 -14.18
N ILE A 258 11.15 -3.67 -14.63
CA ILE A 258 10.58 -3.39 -15.95
C ILE A 258 11.54 -3.77 -17.07
N ILE A 259 12.83 -3.47 -16.95
CA ILE A 259 13.85 -3.81 -17.95
C ILE A 259 13.94 -5.33 -18.09
N THR A 260 14.12 -6.05 -16.97
CA THR A 260 14.32 -7.51 -16.98
C THR A 260 13.12 -8.22 -17.59
N ALA A 261 11.91 -7.93 -17.11
CA ALA A 261 10.71 -8.59 -17.62
C ALA A 261 10.37 -8.20 -19.07
N SER A 262 10.68 -6.97 -19.49
CA SER A 262 10.52 -6.54 -20.89
C SER A 262 11.54 -7.22 -21.81
N GLU A 263 12.80 -7.35 -21.37
CA GLU A 263 13.84 -8.07 -22.10
C GLU A 263 13.48 -9.55 -22.29
N GLU A 264 13.02 -10.23 -21.21
CA GLU A 264 12.57 -11.62 -21.26
C GLU A 264 11.39 -11.78 -22.22
N SER A 265 10.44 -10.85 -22.20
CA SER A 265 9.28 -10.86 -23.10
C SER A 265 9.68 -10.75 -24.57
N MET A 266 10.67 -9.92 -24.90
CA MET A 266 11.18 -9.81 -26.26
C MET A 266 11.98 -11.04 -26.68
N ARG A 267 12.76 -11.62 -25.76
CA ARG A 267 13.55 -12.84 -26.03
C ARG A 267 12.70 -14.08 -26.23
N SER A 268 11.50 -14.13 -25.63
CA SER A 268 10.58 -15.25 -25.78
C SER A 268 10.01 -15.39 -27.18
N ILE A 269 10.10 -14.35 -28.02
CA ILE A 269 9.60 -14.35 -29.39
C ILE A 269 10.52 -15.17 -30.29
N PRO A 270 9.97 -16.12 -31.09
CA PRO A 270 10.76 -16.95 -31.98
C PRO A 270 11.60 -16.15 -32.97
N LYS A 271 12.82 -16.62 -33.24
CA LYS A 271 13.77 -15.94 -34.13
C LYS A 271 13.25 -15.74 -35.54
N GLY A 272 12.40 -16.67 -36.03
CA GLY A 272 11.80 -16.61 -37.35
C GLY A 272 11.01 -15.31 -37.64
N PHE A 273 10.43 -14.66 -36.61
CA PHE A 273 9.77 -13.36 -36.78
C PHE A 273 10.77 -12.26 -37.18
N ARG A 274 12.01 -12.33 -36.66
CA ARG A 274 13.08 -11.39 -36.98
C ARG A 274 13.69 -11.70 -38.35
N GLU A 275 14.03 -12.94 -38.54
CA GLU A 275 14.68 -13.43 -39.77
C GLU A 275 13.78 -13.27 -40.98
N GLY A 276 12.48 -13.57 -40.88
CA GLY A 276 11.51 -13.37 -41.94
C GLY A 276 11.37 -11.91 -42.35
N SER A 277 11.32 -10.99 -41.36
CA SER A 277 11.27 -9.54 -41.69
C SER A 277 12.53 -9.06 -42.40
N LEU A 278 13.69 -9.49 -41.94
CA LEU A 278 14.97 -9.12 -42.54
C LEU A 278 15.12 -9.70 -43.94
N ALA A 279 14.66 -10.94 -44.19
CA ALA A 279 14.66 -11.59 -45.50
C ALA A 279 13.79 -10.83 -46.52
N LEU A 280 12.74 -10.16 -46.07
CA LEU A 280 11.89 -9.27 -46.91
C LEU A 280 12.50 -7.86 -47.10
N GLY A 281 13.74 -7.63 -46.68
CA GLY A 281 14.43 -6.35 -46.84
C GLY A 281 14.09 -5.28 -45.79
N ALA A 282 13.36 -5.64 -44.71
CA ALA A 282 13.07 -4.69 -43.66
C ALA A 282 14.33 -4.32 -42.88
N SER A 283 14.45 -3.05 -42.46
CA SER A 283 15.50 -2.64 -41.52
C SER A 283 15.30 -3.29 -40.14
N LYS A 284 16.37 -3.39 -39.37
CA LYS A 284 16.31 -3.96 -38.01
C LYS A 284 15.29 -3.24 -37.13
N TRP A 285 15.22 -1.91 -37.19
CA TRP A 285 14.23 -1.11 -36.47
C TRP A 285 12.79 -1.43 -36.93
N THR A 286 12.60 -1.54 -38.24
CA THR A 286 11.27 -1.92 -38.78
C THR A 286 10.85 -3.29 -38.26
N ALA A 287 11.73 -4.31 -38.31
CA ALA A 287 11.43 -5.65 -37.78
C ALA A 287 11.09 -5.61 -36.27
N ILE A 288 11.80 -4.82 -35.48
CA ILE A 288 11.52 -4.67 -34.06
C ILE A 288 10.15 -4.01 -33.84
N ARG A 289 9.92 -2.88 -34.48
CA ARG A 289 8.71 -2.07 -34.29
C ARG A 289 7.44 -2.78 -34.76
N THR A 290 7.50 -3.50 -35.89
CA THR A 290 6.33 -4.12 -36.49
C THR A 290 6.07 -5.53 -36.04
N ASN A 291 7.11 -6.30 -35.69
CA ASN A 291 6.99 -7.71 -35.35
C ASN A 291 7.40 -8.06 -33.92
N VAL A 292 8.54 -7.57 -33.42
CA VAL A 292 9.00 -7.98 -32.09
C VAL A 292 8.20 -7.26 -30.98
N LEU A 293 8.16 -5.93 -31.04
CA LEU A 293 7.55 -5.12 -29.99
C LEU A 293 6.05 -5.38 -29.81
N PRO A 294 5.21 -5.49 -30.87
CA PRO A 294 3.79 -5.77 -30.70
C PRO A 294 3.52 -7.12 -30.04
N TYR A 295 4.28 -8.15 -30.39
CA TYR A 295 4.15 -9.49 -29.77
C TYR A 295 4.74 -9.56 -28.36
N ALA A 296 5.69 -8.70 -28.00
CA ALA A 296 6.23 -8.56 -26.64
C ALA A 296 5.30 -7.76 -25.70
N LEU A 297 4.40 -6.91 -26.25
CA LEU A 297 3.53 -6.01 -25.47
C LEU A 297 2.78 -6.70 -24.33
N PRO A 298 2.20 -7.91 -24.49
CA PRO A 298 1.51 -8.58 -23.38
C PRO A 298 2.42 -8.85 -22.19
N GLY A 299 3.68 -9.19 -22.44
CA GLY A 299 4.69 -9.40 -21.40
C GLY A 299 5.16 -8.10 -20.78
N ILE A 300 5.40 -7.06 -21.58
CA ILE A 300 5.73 -5.70 -21.13
C ILE A 300 4.62 -5.15 -20.22
N LEU A 301 3.36 -5.35 -20.57
CA LEU A 301 2.23 -4.96 -19.70
C LEU A 301 2.20 -5.76 -18.38
N THR A 302 2.68 -7.00 -18.38
CA THR A 302 2.84 -7.75 -17.13
C THR A 302 3.90 -7.10 -16.24
N SER A 303 5.01 -6.65 -16.80
CA SER A 303 6.05 -5.93 -16.03
C SER A 303 5.53 -4.60 -15.49
N SER A 304 4.65 -3.91 -16.23
CA SER A 304 4.02 -2.68 -15.73
C SER A 304 3.15 -2.92 -14.51
N ILE A 305 2.39 -4.02 -14.46
CA ILE A 305 1.59 -4.39 -13.27
C ILE A 305 2.49 -4.56 -12.05
N MET A 306 3.60 -5.26 -12.21
CA MET A 306 4.58 -5.46 -11.13
C MET A 306 5.21 -4.14 -10.70
N GLY A 307 5.54 -3.27 -11.65
CA GLY A 307 6.05 -1.92 -11.39
C GLY A 307 5.04 -1.05 -10.64
N ILE A 308 3.77 -1.05 -11.05
CA ILE A 308 2.68 -0.32 -10.38
C ILE A 308 2.53 -0.79 -8.92
N ALA A 309 2.45 -2.10 -8.71
CA ALA A 309 2.30 -2.66 -7.37
C ALA A 309 3.47 -2.27 -6.45
N ARG A 310 4.69 -2.26 -6.98
CA ARG A 310 5.89 -1.83 -6.24
C ARG A 310 5.86 -0.33 -5.94
N VAL A 311 5.70 0.52 -6.96
CA VAL A 311 5.72 1.98 -6.82
C VAL A 311 4.60 2.49 -5.92
N ALA A 312 3.39 1.95 -6.06
CA ALA A 312 2.23 2.41 -5.30
C ALA A 312 2.40 2.21 -3.79
N GLY A 313 3.07 1.13 -3.36
CA GLY A 313 3.26 0.80 -1.95
C GLY A 313 4.46 1.47 -1.28
N GLU A 314 5.30 2.18 -2.03
CA GLU A 314 6.53 2.74 -1.48
C GLU A 314 6.29 4.02 -0.68
N THR A 315 6.77 4.01 0.56
CA THR A 315 6.67 5.15 1.48
C THR A 315 8.01 5.85 1.65
N ALA A 316 9.10 5.11 1.86
CA ALA A 316 10.39 5.68 2.20
C ALA A 316 10.97 6.60 1.10
N PRO A 317 10.96 6.24 -0.19
CA PRO A 317 11.45 7.11 -1.24
C PRO A 317 10.67 8.42 -1.35
N ILE A 318 9.33 8.36 -1.30
CA ILE A 318 8.50 9.55 -1.48
C ILE A 318 8.56 10.50 -0.29
N MET A 319 8.81 9.99 0.91
CA MET A 319 8.96 10.79 2.13
C MET A 319 10.13 11.80 2.02
N PHE A 320 11.19 11.46 1.27
CA PHE A 320 12.33 12.34 1.08
C PHE A 320 12.22 13.22 -0.17
N THR A 321 11.44 12.82 -1.18
CA THR A 321 11.52 13.43 -2.51
C THR A 321 10.25 14.12 -2.98
N ALA A 322 9.07 13.71 -2.49
CA ALA A 322 7.81 14.17 -3.07
C ALA A 322 6.70 14.46 -2.08
N ALA A 323 6.65 13.73 -0.94
CA ALA A 323 5.46 13.71 -0.10
C ALA A 323 5.58 14.64 1.11
N PHE A 324 4.53 15.40 1.34
CA PHE A 324 4.31 16.14 2.58
C PHE A 324 3.33 15.38 3.49
N ALA A 325 3.55 15.48 4.79
CA ALA A 325 2.64 14.91 5.77
C ALA A 325 1.26 15.59 5.70
N LEU A 326 1.24 16.92 5.65
CA LEU A 326 0.03 17.72 5.47
C LEU A 326 0.29 18.79 4.42
N ARG A 327 -0.63 18.92 3.47
CA ARG A 327 -0.66 19.98 2.48
C ARG A 327 -2.09 20.42 2.25
N ASP A 328 -2.32 21.71 2.36
CA ASP A 328 -3.66 22.32 2.25
C ASP A 328 -4.12 22.53 0.80
N GLN A 329 -3.19 22.53 -0.16
CA GLN A 329 -3.45 22.80 -1.57
C GLN A 329 -3.29 21.56 -2.45
N LEU A 330 -4.16 21.41 -3.43
CA LEU A 330 -4.00 20.44 -4.50
C LEU A 330 -2.89 20.88 -5.46
N PRO A 331 -2.27 19.95 -6.21
CA PRO A 331 -1.12 20.28 -7.07
C PRO A 331 -1.36 21.32 -8.15
N TRP A 332 -2.62 21.60 -8.48
CA TRP A 332 -3.04 22.62 -9.47
C TRP A 332 -3.55 23.92 -8.86
N GLU A 333 -3.58 24.02 -7.52
CA GLU A 333 -3.99 25.24 -6.83
C GLU A 333 -2.80 26.16 -6.59
N GLY A 334 -2.99 27.47 -6.76
CA GLY A 334 -1.98 28.48 -6.49
C GLY A 334 -0.80 28.48 -7.47
N LEU A 335 -0.97 27.96 -8.69
CA LEU A 335 0.07 27.96 -9.71
C LEU A 335 0.28 29.36 -10.26
N SER A 336 1.54 29.84 -10.27
CA SER A 336 1.94 31.03 -10.99
C SER A 336 2.21 30.72 -12.47
N LYS A 337 2.77 29.53 -12.74
CA LYS A 337 3.04 29.01 -14.09
C LYS A 337 2.61 27.55 -14.15
N TRP A 338 2.23 27.06 -15.34
CA TRP A 338 1.85 25.66 -15.54
C TRP A 338 2.99 24.67 -15.19
N THR A 339 4.25 25.11 -15.31
CA THR A 339 5.45 24.34 -14.92
C THR A 339 5.50 24.07 -13.43
N ASP A 340 4.95 24.96 -12.60
CA ASP A 340 4.99 24.86 -11.13
C ASP A 340 4.27 23.61 -10.65
N PHE A 341 3.31 23.10 -11.45
CA PHE A 341 2.65 21.81 -11.20
C PHE A 341 3.63 20.66 -10.94
N PHE A 342 4.72 20.60 -11.70
CA PHE A 342 5.73 19.53 -11.57
C PHE A 342 6.63 19.69 -10.36
N PHE A 343 6.83 20.93 -9.94
CA PHE A 343 7.76 21.29 -8.86
C PHE A 343 7.07 21.47 -7.51
N GLN A 344 5.81 21.10 -7.42
CA GLN A 344 5.09 21.05 -6.14
C GLN A 344 5.13 19.65 -5.54
N GLY A 345 5.31 19.57 -4.21
CA GLY A 345 5.13 18.32 -3.49
C GLY A 345 3.65 17.97 -3.31
N VAL A 346 3.34 16.75 -2.99
CA VAL A 346 1.97 16.23 -2.85
C VAL A 346 1.79 15.48 -1.54
N MET A 347 0.55 15.28 -1.12
CA MET A 347 0.24 14.25 -0.13
C MET A 347 0.18 12.89 -0.84
N ALA A 348 0.54 11.82 -0.13
CA ALA A 348 0.45 10.47 -0.67
C ALA A 348 -0.11 9.50 0.36
N LEU A 349 -1.03 8.61 -0.06
CA LEU A 349 -1.70 7.64 0.82
C LEU A 349 -0.73 6.76 1.62
N PRO A 350 0.34 6.17 1.04
CA PRO A 350 1.29 5.37 1.82
C PRO A 350 1.93 6.18 2.94
N TYR A 351 2.30 7.43 2.68
CA TYR A 351 2.89 8.30 3.68
C TYR A 351 1.85 8.78 4.70
N HIS A 352 0.64 9.11 4.27
CA HIS A 352 -0.47 9.47 5.15
C HIS A 352 -0.82 8.31 6.10
N ILE A 353 -0.95 7.07 5.59
CA ILE A 353 -1.21 5.88 6.41
C ILE A 353 -0.08 5.68 7.44
N TYR A 354 1.19 5.86 7.03
CA TYR A 354 2.33 5.77 7.93
C TYR A 354 2.25 6.81 9.05
N VAL A 355 1.94 8.08 8.71
CA VAL A 355 1.83 9.16 9.70
C VAL A 355 0.71 8.87 10.70
N VAL A 356 -0.49 8.54 10.20
CA VAL A 356 -1.66 8.25 11.06
C VAL A 356 -1.45 6.99 11.90
N SER A 357 -0.71 5.99 11.39
CA SER A 357 -0.50 4.72 12.11
C SER A 357 0.65 4.72 13.10
N ALA A 358 1.73 5.46 12.81
CA ALA A 358 3.00 5.35 13.54
C ALA A 358 3.44 6.63 14.23
N LYS A 359 2.90 7.81 13.86
CA LYS A 359 3.35 9.10 14.37
C LYS A 359 2.31 9.79 15.26
N ILE A 360 1.05 9.40 15.16
CA ILE A 360 -0.05 10.00 15.90
C ILE A 360 -0.57 9.03 16.94
N PRO A 361 -0.88 9.49 18.18
CA PRO A 361 -1.48 8.65 19.20
C PRO A 361 -2.78 8.01 18.70
N GLN A 362 -2.88 6.70 18.87
CA GLN A 362 -4.04 5.94 18.42
C GLN A 362 -5.25 6.22 19.31
N ASN A 363 -6.36 6.56 18.68
CA ASN A 363 -7.66 6.73 19.30
C ASN A 363 -8.78 6.20 18.38
N GLU A 364 -10.02 6.27 18.80
CA GLU A 364 -11.15 5.76 17.99
C GLU A 364 -11.31 6.51 16.65
N TYR A 365 -10.94 7.79 16.58
CA TYR A 365 -11.08 8.64 15.39
C TYR A 365 -9.95 8.40 14.40
N THR A 366 -8.70 8.34 14.87
CA THR A 366 -7.53 8.04 14.03
C THR A 366 -7.63 6.63 13.43
N ARG A 367 -8.22 5.69 14.16
CA ARG A 367 -8.42 4.31 13.69
C ARG A 367 -9.33 4.26 12.45
N ASN A 368 -10.41 5.02 12.43
CA ASN A 368 -11.32 5.09 11.28
C ASN A 368 -10.60 5.70 10.06
N MET A 369 -9.84 6.77 10.27
CA MET A 369 -9.02 7.40 9.22
C MET A 369 -7.98 6.42 8.65
N GLN A 370 -7.28 5.69 9.52
CA GLN A 370 -6.27 4.70 9.16
C GLN A 370 -6.84 3.58 8.28
N TYR A 371 -7.91 2.92 8.75
CA TYR A 371 -8.52 1.81 8.00
C TYR A 371 -9.18 2.30 6.71
N GLY A 372 -9.84 3.47 6.74
CA GLY A 372 -10.45 4.09 5.57
C GLY A 372 -9.40 4.43 4.51
N ALA A 373 -8.30 5.07 4.90
CA ALA A 373 -7.20 5.39 3.99
C ALA A 373 -6.55 4.12 3.40
N ALA A 374 -6.33 3.09 4.23
CA ALA A 374 -5.79 1.81 3.76
C ALA A 374 -6.74 1.10 2.79
N PHE A 375 -8.05 1.13 3.04
CA PHE A 375 -9.05 0.56 2.13
C PHE A 375 -9.08 1.27 0.79
N VAL A 376 -9.13 2.61 0.79
CA VAL A 376 -9.09 3.41 -0.45
C VAL A 376 -7.79 3.17 -1.22
N PHE A 377 -6.67 3.07 -0.52
CA PHE A 377 -5.39 2.74 -1.13
C PHE A 377 -5.43 1.37 -1.84
N LEU A 378 -5.97 0.32 -1.20
CA LEU A 378 -6.14 -0.98 -1.83
C LEU A 378 -7.04 -0.92 -3.07
N VAL A 379 -8.11 -0.13 -3.02
CA VAL A 379 -9.02 0.06 -4.17
C VAL A 379 -8.29 0.72 -5.34
N ILE A 380 -7.49 1.76 -5.08
CA ILE A 380 -6.72 2.47 -6.12
C ILE A 380 -5.67 1.54 -6.75
N VAL A 381 -4.89 0.83 -5.94
CA VAL A 381 -3.88 -0.13 -6.45
C VAL A 381 -4.55 -1.25 -7.22
N GLY A 382 -5.66 -1.78 -6.70
CA GLY A 382 -6.48 -2.78 -7.38
C GLY A 382 -7.03 -2.28 -8.73
N PHE A 383 -7.48 -1.05 -8.79
CA PHE A 383 -7.97 -0.42 -10.03
C PHE A 383 -6.85 -0.32 -11.08
N PHE A 384 -5.66 0.14 -10.71
CA PHE A 384 -4.52 0.20 -11.64
C PHE A 384 -4.10 -1.20 -12.11
N ALA A 385 -4.04 -2.17 -11.19
CA ALA A 385 -3.70 -3.55 -11.53
C ALA A 385 -4.74 -4.16 -12.47
N LEU A 386 -6.03 -4.03 -12.18
CA LEU A 386 -7.13 -4.50 -13.03
C LEU A 386 -7.11 -3.85 -14.40
N SER A 387 -6.90 -2.53 -14.48
CA SER A 387 -6.81 -1.79 -15.74
C SER A 387 -5.68 -2.35 -16.61
N SER A 388 -4.51 -2.59 -16.04
CA SER A 388 -3.37 -3.19 -16.73
C SER A 388 -3.65 -4.64 -17.17
N ILE A 389 -4.33 -5.44 -16.33
CA ILE A 389 -4.73 -6.81 -16.67
C ILE A 389 -5.71 -6.82 -17.85
N ILE A 390 -6.73 -5.96 -17.82
CA ILE A 390 -7.72 -5.84 -18.91
C ILE A 390 -7.02 -5.44 -20.20
N LEU A 391 -6.14 -4.44 -20.16
CA LEU A 391 -5.36 -4.00 -21.32
C LEU A 391 -4.50 -5.13 -21.86
N ARG A 392 -3.80 -5.86 -20.99
CA ARG A 392 -3.01 -7.05 -21.37
C ARG A 392 -3.87 -8.10 -22.06
N ILE A 393 -5.05 -8.44 -21.52
CA ILE A 393 -5.94 -9.43 -22.11
C ILE A 393 -6.40 -9.01 -23.50
N ARG A 394 -6.77 -7.73 -23.68
CA ARG A 394 -7.18 -7.17 -24.98
C ARG A 394 -6.05 -7.25 -26.01
N ILE A 395 -4.84 -6.84 -25.64
CA ILE A 395 -3.68 -6.85 -26.53
C ILE A 395 -3.27 -8.28 -26.85
N ARG A 396 -3.26 -9.21 -25.88
CA ARG A 396 -2.95 -10.62 -26.10
C ARG A 396 -3.92 -11.29 -27.09
N LYS A 397 -5.22 -10.89 -27.09
CA LYS A 397 -6.18 -11.41 -28.06
C LYS A 397 -5.86 -10.96 -29.49
N LYS A 398 -5.31 -9.73 -29.64
CA LYS A 398 -4.96 -9.15 -30.95
C LYS A 398 -3.66 -9.72 -31.54
N TYR A 399 -2.68 -10.04 -30.69
CA TYR A 399 -1.34 -10.50 -31.07
C TYR A 399 -1.09 -11.94 -30.57
N ARG A 400 -1.95 -12.87 -30.96
CA ARG A 400 -1.70 -14.31 -30.75
C ARG A 400 -0.84 -14.84 -31.89
N TRP A 401 0.19 -15.58 -31.58
CA TRP A 401 1.01 -16.38 -32.49
C TRP A 401 1.03 -17.84 -32.05
#